data_b82e214107149cebddbba0c547a1ab26
#
_entry.id   b82e214107149cebddbba0c547a1ab26
#
_cell.length_a   1.000
_cell.length_b   1.000
_cell.length_c   1.000
_cell.angle_alpha   90.00
_cell.angle_beta   90.00
_cell.angle_gamma   90.00
#
_symmetry.space_group_name_H-M   'P 1'
#
loop_
_entity.id
_entity.type
_entity.pdbx_description
1 polymer ?
#
loop_
_entity_poly.entity_id
_entity_poly.type
_entity_poly.pdbx_seq_one_letter_code
_entity_poly.pdbx_strand_id
1 'polypeptide(L)'
;MLLQVLFSACGERIEQTELEEPQSGEMEPLTVATYNVLKPSGRCTEMSMTSATVVKTLAKAISETKADIIAFNELDETLIGSGEYSLPYACRSLKNYAWQIEWPNDIKNDGSLLYSYANGFAYDKTKLKVEDSGYVWLAKEGNEWFIKPSSAYEKVGSPERTCIWVKMTHIASKTQFWVFITHLPTDSQGGAANMAWVVNNFAASKAGDAPCILLGDMNSKPSSYAYRLLTRYWRDGNTNSWGTLSGSSSSYYETVDEYSTDRSDRRIDHIMTRGCEATDYRLVKTTYTASDGKRWCPSDHLPVVATVTIE
;
A
#
# COMPACT_ATOMS: atom_id res chain seq x y z
N MET A 1 3.85 -19.78 -31.54
CA MET A 1 3.28 -19.65 -32.90
C MET A 1 2.48 -20.92 -33.17
N LEU A 2 1.17 -20.91 -32.96
CA LEU A 2 0.29 -22.05 -33.27
C LEU A 2 -0.47 -21.71 -34.59
N LEU A 3 -0.18 -22.44 -35.60
CA LEU A 3 -0.85 -22.34 -36.92
C LEU A 3 -2.12 -23.20 -36.85
N GLN A 4 -3.30 -22.60 -36.85
CA GLN A 4 -4.55 -23.33 -37.10
C GLN A 4 -4.91 -23.22 -38.58
N VAL A 5 -4.82 -24.34 -39.27
CA VAL A 5 -5.28 -24.46 -40.66
C VAL A 5 -6.69 -25.04 -40.67
N LEU A 6 -7.68 -24.27 -41.09
CA LEU A 6 -9.04 -24.72 -41.34
C LEU A 6 -9.18 -25.02 -42.81
N PHE A 7 -9.48 -26.28 -43.19
CA PHE A 7 -9.83 -26.64 -44.55
C PHE A 7 -11.35 -26.56 -44.75
N SER A 8 -11.77 -25.78 -45.74
CA SER A 8 -13.14 -25.79 -46.24
C SER A 8 -13.30 -26.79 -47.38
N ALA A 9 -14.41 -27.52 -47.41
CA ALA A 9 -14.69 -28.56 -48.38
C ALA A 9 -15.06 -28.06 -49.79
N CYS A 10 -14.91 -26.77 -50.10
CA CYS A 10 -15.29 -26.17 -51.40
C CYS A 10 -14.15 -25.48 -52.14
N GLY A 11 -12.92 -25.86 -51.94
CA GLY A 11 -11.83 -25.51 -52.88
C GLY A 11 -11.46 -24.03 -53.05
N GLU A 12 -12.03 -23.09 -52.31
CA GLU A 12 -11.62 -21.69 -52.33
C GLU A 12 -10.51 -21.43 -51.28
N ARG A 13 -9.42 -20.84 -51.77
CA ARG A 13 -8.28 -20.46 -50.98
C ARG A 13 -8.69 -19.27 -50.09
N ILE A 14 -8.88 -19.52 -48.80
CA ILE A 14 -9.07 -18.43 -47.84
C ILE A 14 -7.72 -17.75 -47.68
N GLU A 15 -7.63 -16.46 -48.02
CA GLU A 15 -6.47 -15.64 -47.66
C GLU A 15 -6.26 -15.69 -46.16
N GLN A 16 -5.04 -16.01 -45.75
CA GLN A 16 -4.62 -15.95 -44.39
C GLN A 16 -4.64 -14.47 -43.97
N THR A 17 -5.65 -14.06 -43.24
CA THR A 17 -5.57 -12.83 -42.44
C THR A 17 -4.61 -13.13 -41.30
N GLU A 18 -3.39 -12.59 -41.39
CA GLU A 18 -2.53 -12.50 -40.21
C GLU A 18 -3.34 -11.75 -39.14
N LEU A 19 -3.66 -12.44 -38.05
CA LEU A 19 -4.15 -11.78 -36.87
C LEU A 19 -2.99 -10.91 -36.36
N GLU A 20 -3.06 -9.61 -36.60
CA GLU A 20 -2.16 -8.65 -35.99
C GLU A 20 -2.22 -8.90 -34.49
N GLU A 21 -1.09 -9.27 -33.91
CA GLU A 21 -0.96 -9.23 -32.43
C GLU A 21 -1.29 -7.81 -32.01
N PRO A 22 -2.18 -7.61 -31.04
CA PRO A 22 -2.51 -6.27 -30.57
C PRO A 22 -1.19 -5.58 -30.18
N GLN A 23 -0.85 -4.51 -30.88
CA GLN A 23 0.29 -3.67 -30.51
C GLN A 23 0.10 -3.32 -29.03
N SER A 24 1.08 -3.66 -28.21
CA SER A 24 1.11 -3.25 -26.82
C SER A 24 1.13 -1.73 -26.80
N GLY A 25 0.01 -1.10 -26.45
CA GLY A 25 -0.05 0.33 -26.28
C GLY A 25 0.93 0.76 -25.18
N GLU A 26 1.43 2.00 -25.24
CA GLU A 26 2.16 2.57 -24.13
C GLU A 26 1.34 2.45 -22.84
N MET A 27 1.99 2.11 -21.75
CA MET A 27 1.31 2.03 -20.45
C MET A 27 0.94 3.44 -19.98
N GLU A 28 -0.35 3.68 -19.75
CA GLU A 28 -0.77 4.92 -19.11
C GLU A 28 -0.19 5.00 -17.69
N PRO A 29 0.25 6.20 -17.24
CA PRO A 29 0.73 6.39 -15.88
C PRO A 29 -0.33 5.96 -14.85
N LEU A 30 0.10 5.29 -13.79
CA LEU A 30 -0.75 4.87 -12.70
C LEU A 30 -0.78 5.91 -11.60
N THR A 31 -1.96 6.18 -11.06
CA THR A 31 -2.08 6.88 -9.79
C THR A 31 -1.94 5.85 -8.66
N VAL A 32 -0.93 5.99 -7.82
CA VAL A 32 -0.70 5.11 -6.67
C VAL A 32 -0.82 5.88 -5.37
N ALA A 33 -1.25 5.21 -4.29
CA ALA A 33 -1.37 5.83 -2.98
C ALA A 33 -0.90 4.89 -1.87
N THR A 34 -0.48 5.46 -0.75
CA THR A 34 -0.29 4.76 0.52
C THR A 34 -1.01 5.50 1.64
N TYR A 35 -1.61 4.76 2.55
CA TYR A 35 -2.40 5.30 3.64
C TYR A 35 -2.36 4.43 4.89
N ASN A 36 -1.71 4.90 5.94
CA ASN A 36 -1.89 4.34 7.27
C ASN A 36 -3.27 4.81 7.78
N VAL A 37 -4.23 3.89 7.88
CA VAL A 37 -5.62 4.21 8.21
C VAL A 37 -5.88 4.26 9.71
N LEU A 38 -4.89 3.87 10.49
CA LEU A 38 -4.92 3.88 11.95
C LEU A 38 -6.15 3.21 12.53
N LYS A 39 -5.99 2.03 13.06
CA LYS A 39 -7.10 1.26 13.63
C LYS A 39 -8.05 2.11 14.49
N PRO A 40 -9.36 2.06 14.26
CA PRO A 40 -10.33 2.87 14.97
C PRO A 40 -10.49 2.51 16.47
N SER A 41 -10.07 1.31 16.86
CA SER A 41 -10.21 0.82 18.22
C SER A 41 -9.42 1.70 19.20
N GLY A 42 -10.12 2.44 20.04
CA GLY A 42 -9.56 3.37 21.02
C GLY A 42 -9.71 4.85 20.68
N ARG A 43 -9.94 5.21 19.43
CA ARG A 43 -10.00 6.61 18.98
C ARG A 43 -11.37 7.20 18.93
N CYS A 44 -12.37 6.41 18.60
CA CYS A 44 -13.75 6.87 18.59
C CYS A 44 -14.16 7.49 19.93
N THR A 45 -13.56 7.03 21.03
CA THR A 45 -13.83 7.55 22.37
C THR A 45 -13.17 8.92 22.61
N GLU A 46 -11.92 9.09 22.19
CA GLU A 46 -11.17 10.34 22.35
C GLU A 46 -11.73 11.49 21.51
N MET A 47 -12.29 11.16 20.35
CA MET A 47 -12.75 12.13 19.37
C MET A 47 -14.27 12.29 19.38
N SER A 48 -14.98 11.73 20.37
CA SER A 48 -16.45 11.75 20.42
C SER A 48 -17.12 11.33 19.11
N MET A 49 -16.54 10.32 18.44
CA MET A 49 -16.98 9.84 17.13
C MET A 49 -17.51 8.44 17.18
N THR A 50 -18.39 8.15 16.23
CA THR A 50 -18.80 6.77 15.94
C THR A 50 -17.85 6.13 14.92
N SER A 51 -17.65 4.81 15.04
CA SER A 51 -16.90 4.03 14.05
C SER A 51 -17.42 4.28 12.62
N ALA A 52 -18.74 4.43 12.46
CA ALA A 52 -19.37 4.76 11.18
C ALA A 52 -18.87 6.08 10.58
N THR A 53 -18.68 7.12 11.40
CA THR A 53 -18.19 8.42 10.94
C THR A 53 -16.73 8.30 10.49
N VAL A 54 -15.89 7.63 11.28
CA VAL A 54 -14.48 7.38 10.91
C VAL A 54 -14.40 6.63 9.59
N VAL A 55 -15.08 5.50 9.46
CA VAL A 55 -15.02 4.65 8.26
C VAL A 55 -15.57 5.39 7.02
N LYS A 56 -16.66 6.15 7.15
CA LYS A 56 -17.17 6.98 6.04
C LYS A 56 -16.16 8.04 5.62
N THR A 57 -15.45 8.65 6.58
CA THR A 57 -14.46 9.68 6.27
C THR A 57 -13.18 9.07 5.67
N LEU A 58 -12.77 7.89 6.14
CA LEU A 58 -11.69 7.10 5.51
C LEU A 58 -12.07 6.74 4.06
N ALA A 59 -13.29 6.25 3.82
CA ALA A 59 -13.76 5.94 2.48
C ALA A 59 -13.80 7.16 1.55
N LYS A 60 -14.15 8.35 2.09
CA LYS A 60 -14.05 9.61 1.36
C LYS A 60 -12.60 9.94 1.02
N ALA A 61 -11.68 9.82 1.97
CA ALA A 61 -10.25 10.04 1.73
C ALA A 61 -9.72 9.09 0.64
N ILE A 62 -10.07 7.81 0.70
CA ILE A 62 -9.72 6.81 -0.31
C ILE A 62 -10.25 7.23 -1.69
N SER A 63 -11.51 7.64 -1.77
CA SER A 63 -12.12 8.12 -3.02
C SER A 63 -11.40 9.35 -3.60
N GLU A 64 -10.96 10.26 -2.76
CA GLU A 64 -10.24 11.49 -3.15
C GLU A 64 -8.81 11.22 -3.62
N THR A 65 -8.22 10.07 -3.30
CA THR A 65 -6.92 9.66 -3.87
C THR A 65 -7.01 9.46 -5.37
N LYS A 66 -8.14 8.95 -5.87
CA LYS A 66 -8.34 8.48 -7.25
C LYS A 66 -7.27 7.48 -7.69
N ALA A 67 -6.74 6.72 -6.75
CA ALA A 67 -5.63 5.82 -7.00
C ALA A 67 -6.06 4.58 -7.79
N ASP A 68 -5.23 4.13 -8.71
CA ASP A 68 -5.36 2.83 -9.38
C ASP A 68 -4.86 1.70 -8.47
N ILE A 69 -3.93 2.02 -7.56
CA ILE A 69 -3.46 1.13 -6.49
C ILE A 69 -3.38 1.96 -5.20
N ILE A 70 -3.93 1.45 -4.12
CA ILE A 70 -3.78 2.03 -2.80
C ILE A 70 -3.36 0.98 -1.79
N ALA A 71 -2.23 1.23 -1.11
CA ALA A 71 -1.75 0.43 0.00
C ALA A 71 -2.28 0.95 1.33
N PHE A 72 -2.55 0.03 2.24
CA PHE A 72 -3.04 0.33 3.58
C PHE A 72 -2.13 -0.26 4.64
N ASN A 73 -1.92 0.49 5.70
CA ASN A 73 -1.31 0.02 6.94
C ASN A 73 -2.27 0.23 8.12
N GLU A 74 -2.06 -0.49 9.20
CA GLU A 74 -2.86 -0.46 10.42
C GLU A 74 -4.35 -0.80 10.21
N LEU A 75 -4.64 -1.73 9.34
CA LEU A 75 -5.96 -2.31 9.24
C LEU A 75 -6.24 -3.17 10.49
N ASP A 76 -7.42 -3.01 11.08
CA ASP A 76 -7.91 -3.88 12.15
C ASP A 76 -9.10 -4.75 11.69
N GLU A 77 -9.56 -5.66 12.53
CA GLU A 77 -10.66 -6.55 12.22
C GLU A 77 -11.94 -5.82 11.81
N THR A 78 -12.19 -4.64 12.40
CA THR A 78 -13.37 -3.83 12.08
C THR A 78 -13.28 -3.29 10.66
N LEU A 79 -12.11 -2.77 10.28
CA LEU A 79 -11.89 -2.16 8.97
C LEU A 79 -11.91 -3.17 7.82
N ILE A 80 -11.54 -4.43 8.08
CA ILE A 80 -11.42 -5.46 7.04
C ILE A 80 -12.60 -6.43 6.98
N GLY A 81 -13.46 -6.42 7.99
CA GLY A 81 -14.62 -7.30 8.04
C GLY A 81 -15.60 -7.08 6.88
N SER A 82 -16.70 -7.83 6.86
CA SER A 82 -17.77 -7.71 5.87
C SER A 82 -18.92 -6.79 6.31
N GLY A 83 -18.84 -6.24 7.53
CA GLY A 83 -19.86 -5.39 8.12
C GLY A 83 -19.88 -3.97 7.56
N GLU A 84 -20.91 -3.21 7.89
CA GLU A 84 -21.11 -1.82 7.45
C GLU A 84 -19.99 -0.86 7.90
N TYR A 85 -19.18 -1.27 8.87
CA TYR A 85 -18.03 -0.52 9.38
C TYR A 85 -16.69 -0.95 8.74
N SER A 86 -16.72 -1.77 7.72
CA SER A 86 -15.50 -2.15 6.98
C SER A 86 -15.22 -1.18 5.83
N LEU A 87 -13.93 -1.04 5.47
CA LEU A 87 -13.52 -0.23 4.32
C LEU A 87 -14.04 -0.80 2.99
N PRO A 88 -13.98 -2.11 2.72
CA PRO A 88 -14.57 -2.67 1.50
C PRO A 88 -16.06 -2.35 1.36
N TYR A 89 -16.82 -2.41 2.45
CA TYR A 89 -18.23 -2.05 2.43
C TYR A 89 -18.44 -0.54 2.23
N ALA A 90 -17.71 0.29 2.96
CA ALA A 90 -17.81 1.74 2.83
C ALA A 90 -17.40 2.24 1.43
N CYS A 91 -16.45 1.57 0.81
CA CYS A 91 -15.95 1.88 -0.53
C CYS A 91 -16.69 1.14 -1.66
N ARG A 92 -17.79 0.42 -1.38
CA ARG A 92 -18.53 -0.36 -2.39
C ARG A 92 -19.06 0.44 -3.57
N SER A 93 -19.20 1.76 -3.43
CA SER A 93 -19.56 2.65 -4.52
C SER A 93 -18.40 2.90 -5.49
N LEU A 94 -17.17 2.62 -5.07
CA LEU A 94 -15.99 2.61 -5.92
C LEU A 94 -15.96 1.27 -6.67
N LYS A 95 -16.83 1.14 -7.67
CA LYS A 95 -17.20 -0.14 -8.30
C LYS A 95 -16.06 -0.95 -8.91
N ASN A 96 -14.95 -0.28 -9.21
CA ASN A 96 -13.84 -0.92 -9.90
C ASN A 96 -12.79 -1.54 -8.96
N TYR A 97 -12.85 -1.23 -7.65
CA TYR A 97 -11.85 -1.74 -6.73
C TYR A 97 -12.05 -3.22 -6.38
N ALA A 98 -10.97 -3.97 -6.50
CA ALA A 98 -10.78 -5.23 -5.80
C ALA A 98 -9.90 -4.99 -4.57
N TRP A 99 -10.19 -5.71 -3.49
CA TRP A 99 -9.52 -5.60 -2.20
C TRP A 99 -8.77 -6.89 -1.90
N GLN A 100 -7.53 -6.76 -1.48
CA GLN A 100 -6.74 -7.87 -0.98
C GLN A 100 -6.07 -7.45 0.33
N ILE A 101 -6.31 -8.22 1.37
CA ILE A 101 -5.80 -7.97 2.71
C ILE A 101 -5.02 -9.21 3.11
N GLU A 102 -3.73 -9.04 3.29
CA GLU A 102 -2.88 -10.08 3.81
C GLU A 102 -2.89 -9.97 5.33
N TRP A 103 -3.70 -10.81 5.88
CA TRP A 103 -3.85 -10.93 7.32
C TRP A 103 -2.80 -11.90 7.83
N PRO A 104 -1.89 -11.47 8.67
CA PRO A 104 -1.08 -12.42 9.40
C PRO A 104 -2.01 -13.20 10.33
N ASN A 105 -2.29 -14.43 9.96
CA ASN A 105 -3.15 -15.35 10.72
C ASN A 105 -2.47 -15.82 12.01
N ASP A 106 -2.24 -14.90 12.94
CA ASP A 106 -1.64 -15.29 14.19
C ASP A 106 -2.66 -15.31 15.31
N ILE A 107 -2.92 -16.52 15.70
CA ILE A 107 -3.67 -16.82 16.91
C ILE A 107 -2.65 -16.92 18.04
N LYS A 108 -2.76 -16.09 19.06
CA LYS A 108 -1.99 -16.26 20.31
C LYS A 108 -2.29 -17.63 20.90
N ASN A 109 -1.39 -18.14 21.75
CA ASN A 109 -1.59 -19.39 22.49
C ASN A 109 -2.88 -19.43 23.32
N ASP A 110 -3.50 -18.29 23.60
CA ASP A 110 -4.80 -18.16 24.30
C ASP A 110 -6.01 -18.12 23.36
N GLY A 111 -5.80 -18.31 22.04
CA GLY A 111 -6.85 -18.26 21.03
C GLY A 111 -7.27 -16.87 20.59
N SER A 112 -6.70 -15.81 21.15
CA SER A 112 -6.96 -14.43 20.70
C SER A 112 -6.12 -14.09 19.47
N LEU A 113 -6.67 -13.25 18.58
CA LEU A 113 -5.92 -12.75 17.43
C LEU A 113 -4.78 -11.83 17.89
N LEU A 114 -3.59 -12.04 17.36
CA LEU A 114 -2.39 -11.27 17.72
C LEU A 114 -2.39 -9.84 17.20
N TYR A 115 -3.21 -9.49 16.20
CA TYR A 115 -2.98 -8.29 15.40
C TYR A 115 -4.10 -7.31 15.25
N SER A 116 -3.65 -6.09 15.47
CA SER A 116 -4.31 -4.85 15.18
C SER A 116 -3.59 -4.04 14.08
N TYR A 117 -2.72 -4.65 13.27
CA TYR A 117 -1.86 -3.92 12.32
C TYR A 117 -1.64 -4.69 11.01
N ALA A 118 -2.73 -5.12 10.37
CA ALA A 118 -2.63 -5.76 9.08
C ALA A 118 -2.24 -4.74 7.99
N ASN A 119 -1.55 -5.23 6.98
CA ASN A 119 -1.34 -4.54 5.72
C ASN A 119 -2.34 -5.06 4.68
N GLY A 120 -2.67 -4.23 3.72
CA GLY A 120 -3.55 -4.61 2.63
C GLY A 120 -3.44 -3.64 1.46
N PHE A 121 -4.17 -3.93 0.39
CA PHE A 121 -4.28 -3.02 -0.75
C PHE A 121 -5.61 -3.16 -1.47
N ALA A 122 -5.97 -2.12 -2.21
CA ALA A 122 -7.03 -2.14 -3.18
C ALA A 122 -6.50 -1.68 -4.53
N TYR A 123 -7.08 -2.18 -5.62
CA TYR A 123 -6.65 -1.83 -6.96
C TYR A 123 -7.83 -1.78 -7.94
N ASP A 124 -7.72 -0.94 -8.96
CA ASP A 124 -8.72 -0.88 -10.05
C ASP A 124 -8.58 -2.11 -10.94
N LYS A 125 -9.52 -3.05 -10.77
CA LYS A 125 -9.56 -4.31 -11.54
C LYS A 125 -9.89 -4.13 -13.03
N THR A 126 -10.26 -2.94 -13.46
CA THR A 126 -10.47 -2.65 -14.89
C THR A 126 -9.18 -2.29 -15.60
N LYS A 127 -8.18 -1.81 -14.86
CA LYS A 127 -6.86 -1.44 -15.36
C LYS A 127 -5.79 -2.48 -15.05
N LEU A 128 -5.93 -3.18 -13.94
CA LEU A 128 -4.90 -4.02 -13.34
C LEU A 128 -5.41 -5.43 -13.06
N LYS A 129 -4.51 -6.40 -13.21
CA LYS A 129 -4.71 -7.80 -12.83
C LYS A 129 -3.60 -8.21 -11.88
N VAL A 130 -3.96 -8.82 -10.76
CA VAL A 130 -3.01 -9.53 -9.89
C VAL A 130 -2.70 -10.87 -10.51
N GLU A 131 -1.43 -11.15 -10.79
CA GLU A 131 -0.96 -12.43 -11.32
C GLU A 131 -0.54 -13.37 -10.20
N ASP A 132 0.11 -12.83 -9.17
CA ASP A 132 0.60 -13.56 -8.01
C ASP A 132 0.77 -12.60 -6.83
N SER A 133 0.57 -13.07 -5.61
CA SER A 133 0.70 -12.26 -4.41
C SER A 133 0.93 -13.10 -3.18
N GLY A 134 1.41 -12.46 -2.13
CA GLY A 134 1.55 -13.05 -0.82
C GLY A 134 2.26 -12.11 0.14
N TYR A 135 2.64 -12.60 1.29
CA TYR A 135 3.41 -11.82 2.24
C TYR A 135 4.52 -12.66 2.87
N VAL A 136 5.48 -11.98 3.44
CA VAL A 136 6.56 -12.55 4.23
C VAL A 136 6.67 -11.81 5.55
N TRP A 137 7.16 -12.52 6.57
CA TRP A 137 7.52 -11.92 7.84
C TRP A 137 8.93 -11.31 7.76
N LEU A 138 9.06 -10.12 8.31
CA LEU A 138 10.35 -9.48 8.57
C LEU A 138 10.82 -9.93 9.96
N ALA A 139 11.62 -10.96 10.00
CA ALA A 139 11.92 -11.75 11.19
C ALA A 139 13.33 -11.52 11.73
N LYS A 140 13.53 -11.84 13.01
CA LYS A 140 14.82 -11.81 13.68
C LYS A 140 15.05 -13.09 14.47
N GLU A 141 16.23 -13.69 14.33
CA GLU A 141 16.70 -14.81 15.16
C GLU A 141 18.10 -14.50 15.68
N GLY A 142 18.28 -14.45 16.98
CA GLY A 142 19.49 -13.94 17.57
C GLY A 142 19.80 -12.51 17.14
N ASN A 143 20.89 -12.31 16.39
CA ASN A 143 21.29 -11.03 15.80
C ASN A 143 21.02 -10.94 14.29
N GLU A 144 20.51 -12.00 13.68
CA GLU A 144 20.26 -12.07 12.24
C GLU A 144 18.83 -11.65 11.91
N TRP A 145 18.68 -10.90 10.82
CA TRP A 145 17.41 -10.47 10.27
C TRP A 145 17.20 -11.12 8.92
N PHE A 146 16.03 -11.67 8.71
CA PHE A 146 15.70 -12.44 7.50
C PHE A 146 14.19 -12.40 7.22
N ILE A 147 13.79 -12.98 6.09
CA ILE A 147 12.37 -13.20 5.78
C ILE A 147 11.96 -14.60 6.23
N LYS A 148 10.76 -14.73 6.80
CA LYS A 148 10.07 -16.01 6.96
C LYS A 148 8.87 -16.08 6.02
N PRO A 149 8.60 -17.23 5.37
CA PRO A 149 7.38 -17.42 4.60
C PRO A 149 6.14 -17.26 5.49
N SER A 150 5.03 -16.82 4.90
CA SER A 150 3.75 -16.67 5.61
C SER A 150 3.23 -17.96 6.26
N SER A 151 3.59 -19.12 5.71
CA SER A 151 3.21 -20.44 6.23
C SER A 151 4.04 -20.93 7.42
N ALA A 152 5.14 -20.25 7.75
CA ALA A 152 6.12 -20.70 8.74
C ALA A 152 6.09 -19.81 10.00
N TYR A 153 4.89 -19.56 10.56
CA TYR A 153 4.81 -18.76 11.77
C TYR A 153 5.34 -19.52 12.98
N GLU A 154 6.46 -19.07 13.47
CA GLU A 154 6.86 -19.17 14.85
C GLU A 154 7.04 -17.74 15.36
N LYS A 155 6.61 -17.45 16.59
CA LYS A 155 6.67 -16.11 17.17
C LYS A 155 8.04 -15.46 16.91
N VAL A 156 8.06 -14.55 15.96
CA VAL A 156 9.21 -13.73 15.66
C VAL A 156 9.16 -12.55 16.61
N GLY A 157 10.20 -12.30 17.37
CA GLY A 157 10.18 -11.28 18.42
C GLY A 157 9.57 -9.94 18.00
N SER A 158 9.09 -9.17 18.97
CA SER A 158 8.53 -7.83 18.74
C SER A 158 9.60 -6.84 18.25
N PRO A 159 9.25 -5.95 17.29
CA PRO A 159 7.94 -5.79 16.67
C PRO A 159 7.78 -6.68 15.44
N GLU A 160 6.65 -7.36 15.35
CA GLU A 160 6.33 -8.19 14.21
C GLU A 160 5.87 -7.32 13.05
N ARG A 161 6.47 -7.51 11.89
CA ARG A 161 6.16 -6.74 10.67
C ARG A 161 6.13 -7.68 9.47
N THR A 162 5.36 -7.30 8.48
CA THR A 162 5.24 -8.05 7.23
C THR A 162 5.58 -7.18 6.04
N CYS A 163 5.95 -7.83 4.94
CA CYS A 163 6.01 -7.21 3.63
C CYS A 163 5.11 -8.01 2.68
N ILE A 164 4.07 -7.36 2.16
CA ILE A 164 3.25 -7.88 1.07
C ILE A 164 4.04 -7.71 -0.22
N TRP A 165 3.92 -8.68 -1.12
CA TRP A 165 4.41 -8.59 -2.48
C TRP A 165 3.30 -8.97 -3.46
N VAL A 166 3.21 -8.22 -4.55
CA VAL A 166 2.20 -8.42 -5.58
C VAL A 166 2.85 -8.30 -6.95
N LYS A 167 2.65 -9.30 -7.79
CA LYS A 167 2.97 -9.22 -9.22
C LYS A 167 1.71 -8.79 -9.95
N MET A 168 1.78 -7.69 -10.65
CA MET A 168 0.66 -7.11 -11.38
C MET A 168 0.93 -7.03 -12.88
N THR A 169 -0.14 -7.10 -13.65
CA THR A 169 -0.15 -6.82 -15.10
C THR A 169 -1.09 -5.65 -15.36
N HIS A 170 -0.63 -4.61 -16.06
CA HIS A 170 -1.48 -3.60 -16.63
C HIS A 170 -2.24 -4.20 -17.83
N ILE A 171 -3.58 -4.21 -17.78
CA ILE A 171 -4.42 -5.00 -18.67
C ILE A 171 -4.26 -4.56 -20.13
N ALA A 172 -4.21 -3.25 -20.39
CA ALA A 172 -4.16 -2.72 -21.75
C ALA A 172 -2.77 -2.91 -22.39
N SER A 173 -1.67 -2.51 -21.70
CA SER A 173 -0.31 -2.61 -22.26
C SER A 173 0.34 -3.97 -22.09
N LYS A 174 -0.21 -4.85 -21.23
CA LYS A 174 0.40 -6.13 -20.82
C LYS A 174 1.71 -5.97 -20.03
N THR A 175 2.07 -4.77 -19.65
CA THR A 175 3.25 -4.49 -18.85
C THR A 175 3.13 -5.13 -17.47
N GLN A 176 4.18 -5.83 -17.03
CA GLN A 176 4.25 -6.46 -15.73
C GLN A 176 5.17 -5.66 -14.80
N PHE A 177 4.78 -5.56 -13.54
CA PHE A 177 5.52 -4.87 -12.50
C PHE A 177 5.21 -5.47 -11.11
N TRP A 178 6.00 -5.08 -10.12
CA TRP A 178 5.82 -5.54 -8.74
C TRP A 178 5.45 -4.39 -7.81
N VAL A 179 4.62 -4.71 -6.82
CA VAL A 179 4.29 -3.81 -5.72
C VAL A 179 4.68 -4.47 -4.41
N PHE A 180 5.40 -3.74 -3.56
CA PHE A 180 5.76 -4.15 -2.22
C PHE A 180 5.10 -3.20 -1.23
N ILE A 181 4.53 -3.74 -0.15
CA ILE A 181 3.81 -2.96 0.85
C ILE A 181 4.30 -3.38 2.22
N THR A 182 4.75 -2.43 3.02
CA THR A 182 5.25 -2.72 4.36
C THR A 182 4.91 -1.61 5.35
N HIS A 183 4.96 -1.94 6.63
CA HIS A 183 4.89 -1.01 7.74
C HIS A 183 6.08 -1.31 8.66
N LEU A 184 7.10 -0.48 8.63
CA LEU A 184 8.29 -0.68 9.45
C LEU A 184 8.04 -0.24 10.92
N PRO A 185 8.82 -0.75 11.89
CA PRO A 185 8.72 -0.29 13.26
C PRO A 185 9.26 1.13 13.41
N THR A 186 8.84 1.83 14.47
CA THR A 186 9.43 3.11 14.85
C THR A 186 10.89 2.92 15.32
N ASP A 187 11.69 3.98 15.30
CA ASP A 187 13.07 3.94 15.83
C ASP A 187 13.11 3.50 17.31
N SER A 188 12.10 3.89 18.11
CA SER A 188 12.00 3.49 19.52
C SER A 188 11.71 1.99 19.71
N GLN A 189 11.05 1.35 18.74
CA GLN A 189 10.81 -0.10 18.75
C GLN A 189 12.06 -0.88 18.31
N GLY A 190 13.00 -0.20 17.64
CA GLY A 190 14.19 -0.81 17.07
C GLY A 190 13.93 -1.65 15.82
N GLY A 191 14.98 -1.97 15.11
CA GLY A 191 14.91 -2.87 13.96
C GLY A 191 14.53 -2.25 12.61
N ALA A 192 14.07 -0.99 12.56
CA ALA A 192 13.67 -0.34 11.31
C ALA A 192 14.75 -0.43 10.22
N ALA A 193 16.00 -0.13 10.55
CA ALA A 193 17.11 -0.20 9.61
C ALA A 193 17.39 -1.61 9.09
N ASN A 194 17.33 -2.60 9.98
CA ASN A 194 17.52 -4.01 9.60
C ASN A 194 16.37 -4.51 8.73
N MET A 195 15.12 -4.16 9.08
CA MET A 195 13.95 -4.52 8.27
C MET A 195 13.98 -3.83 6.90
N ALA A 196 14.41 -2.57 6.82
CA ALA A 196 14.63 -1.88 5.55
C ALA A 196 15.62 -2.62 4.66
N TRP A 197 16.73 -3.11 5.25
CA TRP A 197 17.70 -3.94 4.53
C TRP A 197 17.09 -5.27 4.06
N VAL A 198 16.32 -5.95 4.91
CA VAL A 198 15.63 -7.20 4.56
C VAL A 198 14.62 -6.99 3.43
N VAL A 199 13.83 -5.90 3.47
CA VAL A 199 12.88 -5.54 2.40
C VAL A 199 13.61 -5.33 1.07
N ASN A 200 14.74 -4.61 1.07
CA ASN A 200 15.54 -4.39 -0.14
C ASN A 200 16.00 -5.70 -0.76
N ASN A 201 16.59 -6.59 0.04
CA ASN A 201 17.08 -7.89 -0.44
C ASN A 201 15.93 -8.79 -0.91
N PHE A 202 14.82 -8.79 -0.20
CA PHE A 202 13.64 -9.55 -0.60
C PHE A 202 13.10 -9.06 -1.94
N ALA A 203 12.92 -7.74 -2.10
CA ALA A 203 12.43 -7.16 -3.36
C ALA A 203 13.40 -7.46 -4.52
N ALA A 204 14.72 -7.36 -4.28
CA ALA A 204 15.73 -7.70 -5.28
C ALA A 204 15.63 -9.17 -5.72
N SER A 205 15.50 -10.08 -4.76
CA SER A 205 15.41 -11.52 -5.05
C SER A 205 14.09 -11.91 -5.73
N LYS A 206 12.99 -11.19 -5.42
CA LYS A 206 11.65 -11.53 -5.92
C LYS A 206 11.38 -10.96 -7.31
N ALA A 207 11.79 -9.72 -7.55
CA ALA A 207 11.47 -8.98 -8.76
C ALA A 207 12.64 -8.93 -9.79
N GLY A 208 13.86 -9.23 -9.37
CA GLY A 208 15.03 -9.08 -10.25
C GLY A 208 15.15 -7.63 -10.75
N ASP A 209 15.21 -7.45 -12.07
CA ASP A 209 15.31 -6.13 -12.70
C ASP A 209 13.95 -5.56 -13.13
N ALA A 210 12.86 -6.24 -12.85
CA ALA A 210 11.52 -5.76 -13.19
C ALA A 210 11.18 -4.44 -12.45
N PRO A 211 10.33 -3.59 -13.06
CA PRO A 211 9.84 -2.38 -12.40
C PRO A 211 9.14 -2.70 -11.07
N CYS A 212 9.43 -1.90 -10.04
CA CYS A 212 8.90 -2.10 -8.69
C CYS A 212 8.45 -0.80 -8.05
N ILE A 213 7.40 -0.90 -7.24
CA ILE A 213 6.86 0.18 -6.41
C ILE A 213 6.87 -0.30 -4.96
N LEU A 214 7.43 0.48 -4.04
CA LEU A 214 7.36 0.26 -2.60
C LEU A 214 6.43 1.30 -1.97
N LEU A 215 5.43 0.83 -1.24
CA LEU A 215 4.40 1.63 -0.59
C LEU A 215 4.34 1.33 0.91
N GLY A 216 4.08 2.34 1.71
CA GLY A 216 3.77 2.12 3.13
C GLY A 216 4.29 3.18 4.08
N ASP A 217 3.92 2.98 5.34
CA ASP A 217 4.47 3.70 6.48
C ASP A 217 5.82 3.09 6.86
N MET A 218 6.88 3.78 6.49
CA MET A 218 8.24 3.32 6.79
C MET A 218 8.69 3.72 8.18
N ASN A 219 7.87 4.47 8.95
CA ASN A 219 8.24 5.04 10.25
C ASN A 219 9.63 5.71 10.23
N SER A 220 10.05 6.15 9.06
CA SER A 220 11.42 6.57 8.77
C SER A 220 11.43 7.86 7.96
N LYS A 221 11.83 8.93 8.60
CA LYS A 221 11.99 10.25 7.97
C LYS A 221 13.23 10.26 7.06
N PRO A 222 13.32 11.19 6.08
CA PRO A 222 14.45 11.27 5.14
C PRO A 222 15.83 11.37 5.78
N SER A 223 15.94 11.88 7.00
CA SER A 223 17.21 11.96 7.75
C SER A 223 17.57 10.67 8.49
N SER A 224 16.68 9.67 8.60
CA SER A 224 16.91 8.46 9.37
C SER A 224 17.84 7.48 8.66
N TYR A 225 18.44 6.57 9.45
CA TYR A 225 19.32 5.55 8.88
C TYR A 225 18.55 4.50 8.06
N ALA A 226 17.35 4.11 8.52
CA ALA A 226 16.49 3.19 7.78
C ALA A 226 16.09 3.75 6.41
N TYR A 227 15.71 5.03 6.32
CA TYR A 227 15.43 5.67 5.04
C TYR A 227 16.65 5.66 4.10
N ARG A 228 17.86 5.97 4.61
CA ARG A 228 19.08 5.88 3.79
C ARG A 228 19.38 4.47 3.29
N LEU A 229 18.98 3.43 4.04
CA LEU A 229 19.08 2.04 3.56
C LEU A 229 18.07 1.75 2.47
N LEU A 230 16.81 2.19 2.63
CA LEU A 230 15.79 2.07 1.58
C LEU A 230 16.27 2.73 0.29
N THR A 231 16.75 3.96 0.35
CA THR A 231 17.16 4.72 -0.84
C THR A 231 18.45 4.24 -1.51
N ARG A 232 19.12 3.22 -0.97
CA ARG A 232 20.17 2.49 -1.71
C ARG A 232 19.60 1.59 -2.82
N TYR A 233 18.35 1.20 -2.69
CA TYR A 233 17.68 0.30 -3.62
C TYR A 233 16.51 0.98 -4.34
N TRP A 234 15.79 1.85 -3.64
CA TRP A 234 14.61 2.55 -4.13
C TRP A 234 14.92 4.02 -4.40
N ARG A 235 14.26 4.59 -5.40
CA ARG A 235 14.24 6.02 -5.64
C ARG A 235 13.02 6.63 -4.94
N ASP A 236 13.22 7.58 -4.06
CA ASP A 236 12.16 8.47 -3.57
C ASP A 236 12.18 9.75 -4.41
N GLY A 237 11.19 9.89 -5.30
CA GLY A 237 11.02 11.08 -6.15
C GLY A 237 10.38 12.26 -5.43
N ASN A 238 9.95 12.07 -4.17
CA ASN A 238 9.27 13.11 -3.40
C ASN A 238 10.25 14.15 -2.85
N THR A 239 10.25 15.32 -3.45
CA THR A 239 11.08 16.47 -3.03
C THR A 239 10.34 17.43 -2.10
N ASN A 240 9.07 17.15 -1.76
CA ASN A 240 8.29 18.01 -0.88
C ASN A 240 8.77 17.95 0.57
N SER A 241 8.64 19.07 1.27
CA SER A 241 8.98 19.20 2.68
C SER A 241 7.83 18.94 3.65
N TRP A 242 6.62 18.64 3.16
CA TRP A 242 5.47 18.39 4.01
C TRP A 242 5.54 17.05 4.76
N GLY A 243 4.97 17.01 5.96
CA GLY A 243 4.85 15.79 6.75
C GLY A 243 3.62 14.97 6.35
N THR A 244 3.67 13.67 6.58
CA THR A 244 2.54 12.75 6.37
C THR A 244 1.82 12.41 7.66
N LEU A 245 2.46 12.62 8.81
CA LEU A 245 1.94 12.39 10.15
C LEU A 245 1.44 13.69 10.76
N SER A 246 0.25 13.69 11.36
CA SER A 246 -0.32 14.86 12.04
C SER A 246 0.28 15.09 13.43
N GLY A 247 0.26 16.35 13.90
CA GLY A 247 0.40 16.82 15.26
C GLY A 247 1.55 16.28 16.13
N SER A 248 1.58 16.66 17.37
CA SER A 248 2.38 16.05 18.44
C SER A 248 1.59 14.92 19.09
N SER A 249 2.26 14.05 19.84
CA SER A 249 1.65 12.90 20.54
C SER A 249 0.46 13.20 21.46
N SER A 250 0.15 14.46 21.72
CA SER A 250 -0.96 14.92 22.55
C SER A 250 -2.11 15.56 21.78
N SER A 251 -1.97 15.79 20.47
CA SER A 251 -2.99 16.43 19.64
C SER A 251 -3.07 15.77 18.26
N TYR A 252 -3.37 14.49 18.27
CA TYR A 252 -3.31 13.62 17.06
C TYR A 252 -4.20 14.06 15.90
N TYR A 253 -5.04 15.07 16.03
CA TYR A 253 -6.14 15.25 15.07
C TYR A 253 -6.54 16.69 14.84
N GLU A 254 -5.87 17.65 15.46
CA GLU A 254 -6.24 19.05 15.29
C GLU A 254 -5.83 19.53 13.90
N THR A 255 -6.85 19.89 13.16
CA THR A 255 -6.89 20.72 11.96
C THR A 255 -5.86 20.48 10.84
N VAL A 256 -6.41 20.43 9.64
CA VAL A 256 -5.68 20.40 8.36
C VAL A 256 -4.57 21.48 8.28
N ASP A 257 -4.69 22.55 9.03
CA ASP A 257 -3.74 23.65 9.06
C ASP A 257 -2.41 23.32 9.77
N GLU A 258 -2.42 22.29 10.65
CA GLU A 258 -1.21 21.80 11.30
C GLU A 258 -0.37 20.85 10.43
N TYR A 259 -0.93 20.33 9.34
CA TYR A 259 -0.15 19.68 8.28
C TYR A 259 0.65 20.70 7.47
N SER A 260 1.10 21.74 8.12
CA SER A 260 1.79 22.85 7.45
C SER A 260 3.15 22.43 6.93
N THR A 261 3.42 22.94 5.89
CA THR A 261 4.36 23.00 4.81
C THR A 261 5.85 22.74 5.06
N ASP A 262 6.35 22.60 6.27
CA ASP A 262 7.78 22.35 6.52
C ASP A 262 8.01 21.36 7.65
N ARG A 263 7.59 20.13 7.43
CA ARG A 263 7.65 19.06 8.41
C ARG A 263 8.21 17.75 7.79
N SER A 264 9.31 17.85 7.05
CA SER A 264 10.00 16.68 6.50
C SER A 264 10.46 15.70 7.60
N ASP A 265 10.60 16.16 8.84
CA ASP A 265 10.83 15.36 10.03
C ASP A 265 9.67 14.43 10.39
N ARG A 266 8.49 14.64 9.78
CA ARG A 266 7.27 13.83 9.93
C ARG A 266 6.84 13.15 8.63
N ARG A 267 7.63 13.19 7.59
CA ARG A 267 7.40 12.44 6.36
C ARG A 267 7.89 11.03 6.55
N ILE A 268 6.97 10.10 6.86
CA ILE A 268 7.25 8.70 7.16
C ILE A 268 6.50 7.72 6.28
N ASP A 269 5.47 8.18 5.56
CA ASP A 269 4.79 7.43 4.53
C ASP A 269 5.43 7.73 3.18
N HIS A 270 5.82 6.67 2.47
CA HIS A 270 6.60 6.81 1.25
C HIS A 270 6.02 6.01 0.09
N ILE A 271 6.16 6.57 -1.10
CA ILE A 271 6.01 5.91 -2.39
C ILE A 271 7.38 5.98 -3.04
N MET A 272 8.04 4.83 -3.16
CA MET A 272 9.37 4.72 -3.74
C MET A 272 9.35 3.77 -4.94
N THR A 273 10.24 3.97 -5.88
CA THR A 273 10.24 3.21 -7.14
C THR A 273 11.62 2.66 -7.48
N ARG A 274 11.65 1.63 -8.32
CA ARG A 274 12.84 1.10 -8.97
C ARG A 274 12.46 0.61 -10.37
N GLY A 275 13.23 1.01 -11.39
CA GLY A 275 12.92 0.70 -12.79
C GLY A 275 11.65 1.38 -13.31
N CYS A 276 11.15 2.38 -12.58
CA CYS A 276 10.03 3.24 -12.94
C CYS A 276 10.17 4.58 -12.22
N GLU A 277 9.37 5.57 -12.60
CA GLU A 277 9.45 6.91 -12.05
C GLU A 277 8.15 7.31 -11.34
N ALA A 278 8.27 7.97 -10.18
CA ALA A 278 7.14 8.56 -9.46
C ALA A 278 7.27 10.08 -9.43
N THR A 279 6.18 10.76 -9.79
CA THR A 279 6.05 12.22 -9.86
C THR A 279 4.74 12.69 -9.23
N ASP A 280 4.47 13.99 -9.28
CA ASP A 280 3.18 14.61 -8.89
C ASP A 280 2.70 14.20 -7.49
N TYR A 281 3.63 14.14 -6.54
CA TYR A 281 3.31 13.80 -5.16
C TYR A 281 2.38 14.82 -4.53
N ARG A 282 1.31 14.33 -3.91
CA ARG A 282 0.34 15.15 -3.18
C ARG A 282 -0.20 14.44 -1.94
N LEU A 283 -0.72 15.23 -1.01
CA LEU A 283 -1.47 14.74 0.15
C LEU A 283 -2.98 14.89 -0.08
N VAL A 284 -3.74 13.93 0.41
CA VAL A 284 -5.21 14.04 0.48
C VAL A 284 -5.60 14.50 1.88
N LYS A 285 -6.20 15.70 1.97
CA LYS A 285 -6.55 16.36 3.23
C LYS A 285 -8.06 16.29 3.52
N THR A 286 -8.58 15.08 3.63
CA THR A 286 -9.98 14.84 3.96
C THR A 286 -10.22 15.04 5.44
N THR A 287 -11.26 15.82 5.77
CA THR A 287 -11.68 16.05 7.15
C THR A 287 -13.19 15.84 7.32
N TYR A 288 -13.59 15.66 8.56
CA TYR A 288 -14.98 15.78 8.99
C TYR A 288 -15.05 16.83 10.12
N THR A 289 -16.25 17.35 10.36
CA THR A 289 -16.51 18.30 11.45
C THR A 289 -17.24 17.55 12.57
N ALA A 290 -16.66 17.54 13.76
CA ALA A 290 -17.26 16.96 14.94
C ALA A 290 -18.40 17.85 15.49
N SER A 291 -19.17 17.34 16.44
CA SER A 291 -20.28 18.07 17.07
C SER A 291 -19.87 19.32 17.81
N ASP A 292 -18.62 19.40 18.25
CA ASP A 292 -18.00 20.57 18.90
C ASP A 292 -17.49 21.63 17.90
N GLY A 293 -17.69 21.41 16.60
CA GLY A 293 -17.24 22.30 15.53
C GLY A 293 -15.79 22.11 15.11
N LYS A 294 -15.03 21.25 15.76
CA LYS A 294 -13.63 20.95 15.38
C LYS A 294 -13.56 20.11 14.12
N ARG A 295 -12.53 20.34 13.34
CA ARG A 295 -12.24 19.57 12.11
C ARG A 295 -11.15 18.55 12.40
N TRP A 296 -11.44 17.30 12.10
CA TRP A 296 -10.57 16.17 12.36
C TRP A 296 -10.22 15.42 11.09
N CYS A 297 -9.01 14.88 11.02
CA CYS A 297 -8.67 13.89 10.02
C CYS A 297 -9.10 12.48 10.49
N PRO A 298 -9.48 11.57 9.57
CA PRO A 298 -9.93 10.23 9.97
C PRO A 298 -8.80 9.30 10.42
N SER A 299 -7.55 9.69 10.19
CA SER A 299 -6.32 9.05 10.65
C SER A 299 -5.34 10.11 11.11
N ASP A 300 -4.34 9.76 11.90
CA ASP A 300 -3.19 10.59 12.21
C ASP A 300 -2.19 10.67 11.05
N HIS A 301 -2.41 9.89 10.02
CA HIS A 301 -1.71 10.00 8.74
C HIS A 301 -2.61 10.59 7.67
N LEU A 302 -1.99 11.18 6.64
CA LEU A 302 -2.65 11.60 5.41
C LEU A 302 -2.28 10.63 4.27
N PRO A 303 -3.23 10.29 3.39
CA PRO A 303 -2.88 9.57 2.18
C PRO A 303 -1.84 10.32 1.36
N VAL A 304 -0.75 9.66 1.02
CA VAL A 304 0.24 10.12 0.03
C VAL A 304 -0.15 9.55 -1.32
N VAL A 305 -0.15 10.36 -2.34
CA VAL A 305 -0.48 9.98 -3.71
C VAL A 305 0.62 10.42 -4.64
N ALA A 306 0.95 9.61 -5.63
CA ALA A 306 1.87 9.95 -6.71
C ALA A 306 1.39 9.37 -8.05
N THR A 307 1.90 9.93 -9.15
CA THR A 307 1.79 9.36 -10.49
C THR A 307 3.02 8.51 -10.76
N VAL A 308 2.84 7.26 -11.18
CA VAL A 308 3.95 6.33 -11.51
C VAL A 308 3.91 5.99 -12.98
N THR A 309 5.02 6.24 -13.68
CA THR A 309 5.25 5.86 -15.07
C THR A 309 6.18 4.64 -15.11
N ILE A 310 5.75 3.59 -15.80
CA ILE A 310 6.51 2.35 -16.02
C ILE A 310 6.78 2.29 -17.51
N GLU A 311 8.06 2.32 -17.88
CA GLU A 311 8.53 2.25 -19.28
C GLU A 311 8.64 0.79 -19.76
#